data_1bfbc3787fd9cef41626b4fcd93f584e
#
_entry.id   1bfbc3787fd9cef41626b4fcd93f584e
#
_cell.length_a   1.000
_cell.length_b   1.000
_cell.length_c   1.000
_cell.angle_alpha   90.00
_cell.angle_beta   90.00
_cell.angle_gamma   90.00
#
_symmetry.space_group_name_H-M   'P 1'
#
loop_
_entity.id
_entity.type
_entity.pdbx_description
1 polymer ?
#
loop_
_entity_poly.entity_id
_entity_poly.type
_entity_poly.pdbx_seq_one_letter_code
_entity_poly.pdbx_strand_id
1 'polypeptide(L)'
;FYGNYTSEEETAQVIHDLYEKTGYVIDTHTAVASGVYAKYKEETKDETPTVIASTASPFKFAKSVMSAIDPAYADVDDFALIDKLSEISRVEVPKAVEEIRSAPVRHKMICAVEEMPQVVRNFLK
;
A
#
# COMPACT_ATOMS: atom_id res chain seq x y z
N PHE A 1 6.39 -23.68 9.00
CA PHE A 1 6.19 -22.23 8.84
C PHE A 1 7.50 -21.58 8.41
N TYR A 2 7.40 -20.61 7.49
CA TYR A 2 8.51 -19.77 7.06
C TYR A 2 8.16 -18.32 7.36
N GLY A 3 9.07 -17.57 7.94
CA GLY A 3 8.89 -16.16 8.25
C GLY A 3 10.10 -15.37 7.77
N ASN A 4 9.86 -14.25 7.07
CA ASN A 4 10.87 -13.33 6.62
C ASN A 4 10.26 -11.92 6.48
N TYR A 5 11.02 -10.94 6.02
CA TYR A 5 10.58 -9.56 5.82
C TYR A 5 11.13 -9.00 4.51
N THR A 6 10.57 -7.87 4.08
CA THR A 6 11.12 -7.00 3.04
C THR A 6 11.30 -5.59 3.59
N SER A 7 12.35 -4.89 3.17
CA SER A 7 12.52 -3.46 3.46
C SER A 7 11.53 -2.61 2.64
N GLU A 8 11.44 -1.32 2.95
CA GLU A 8 10.64 -0.36 2.16
C GLU A 8 11.10 -0.32 0.70
N GLU A 9 12.41 -0.31 0.47
CA GLU A 9 13.02 -0.29 -0.86
C GLU A 9 12.73 -1.58 -1.63
N GLU A 10 12.89 -2.74 -0.99
CA GLU A 10 12.55 -4.03 -1.58
C GLU A 10 11.04 -4.11 -1.91
N THR A 11 10.19 -3.57 -1.05
CA THR A 11 8.73 -3.55 -1.26
C THR A 11 8.37 -2.70 -2.48
N ALA A 12 8.97 -1.50 -2.60
CA ALA A 12 8.79 -0.64 -3.77
C ALA A 12 9.28 -1.32 -5.05
N GLN A 13 10.44 -1.99 -5.01
CA GLN A 13 10.98 -2.72 -6.14
C GLN A 13 10.05 -3.86 -6.59
N VAL A 14 9.44 -4.60 -5.65
CA VAL A 14 8.47 -5.67 -5.98
C VAL A 14 7.24 -5.10 -6.68
N ILE A 15 6.72 -3.95 -6.24
CA ILE A 15 5.59 -3.28 -6.91
C ILE A 15 5.98 -2.88 -8.33
N HIS A 16 7.12 -2.22 -8.48
CA HIS A 16 7.65 -1.76 -9.76
C HIS A 16 7.82 -2.92 -10.75
N ASP A 17 8.56 -3.94 -10.35
CA ASP A 17 8.90 -5.08 -11.23
C ASP A 17 7.66 -5.87 -11.65
N LEU A 18 6.70 -6.04 -10.74
CA LEU A 18 5.46 -6.72 -11.08
C LEU A 18 4.63 -5.91 -12.07
N TYR A 19 4.52 -4.59 -11.85
CA TYR A 19 3.81 -3.70 -12.76
C TYR A 19 4.46 -3.67 -14.15
N GLU A 20 5.78 -3.47 -14.24
CA GLU A 20 6.51 -3.48 -15.51
C GLU A 20 6.33 -4.80 -16.28
N LYS A 21 6.33 -5.92 -15.56
CA LYS A 21 6.27 -7.26 -16.14
C LYS A 21 4.88 -7.67 -16.60
N THR A 22 3.85 -7.22 -15.92
CA THR A 22 2.49 -7.75 -16.08
C THR A 22 1.39 -6.69 -16.28
N GLY A 23 1.67 -5.43 -15.95
CA GLY A 23 0.68 -4.36 -15.86
C GLY A 23 -0.26 -4.48 -14.65
N TYR A 24 -0.01 -5.44 -13.75
CA TYR A 24 -0.84 -5.65 -12.56
C TYR A 24 -0.33 -4.84 -11.37
N VAL A 25 -1.22 -4.07 -10.75
CA VAL A 25 -0.89 -3.22 -9.60
C VAL A 25 -1.29 -3.92 -8.31
N ILE A 26 -0.32 -4.13 -7.43
CA ILE A 26 -0.54 -4.68 -6.08
C ILE A 26 -0.37 -3.62 -4.99
N ASP A 27 -0.99 -3.85 -3.84
CA ASP A 27 -0.78 -3.04 -2.65
C ASP A 27 0.54 -3.39 -1.93
N THR A 28 0.97 -2.52 -1.02
CA THR A 28 2.23 -2.66 -0.29
C THR A 28 2.31 -3.94 0.56
N HIS A 29 1.19 -4.41 1.15
CA HIS A 29 1.17 -5.63 1.97
C HIS A 29 1.30 -6.88 1.10
N THR A 30 0.63 -6.90 -0.03
CA THR A 30 0.78 -7.98 -1.03
C THR A 30 2.20 -7.99 -1.60
N ALA A 31 2.82 -6.82 -1.78
CA ALA A 31 4.21 -6.72 -2.22
C ALA A 31 5.18 -7.32 -1.20
N VAL A 32 4.99 -7.06 0.10
CA VAL A 32 5.79 -7.70 1.18
C VAL A 32 5.65 -9.22 1.10
N ALA A 33 4.43 -9.75 1.00
CA ALA A 33 4.20 -11.19 0.90
C ALA A 33 4.85 -11.80 -0.36
N SER A 34 4.79 -11.09 -1.48
CA SER A 34 5.42 -11.51 -2.74
C SER A 34 6.94 -11.54 -2.64
N GLY A 35 7.55 -10.51 -2.05
CA GLY A 35 8.99 -10.44 -1.83
C GLY A 35 9.50 -11.53 -0.88
N VAL A 36 8.77 -11.78 0.22
CA VAL A 36 9.08 -12.88 1.14
C VAL A 36 8.96 -14.24 0.45
N TYR A 37 7.95 -14.42 -0.39
CA TYR A 37 7.81 -15.66 -1.17
C TYR A 37 8.95 -15.86 -2.17
N ALA A 38 9.42 -14.79 -2.80
CA ALA A 38 10.58 -14.88 -3.69
C ALA A 38 11.85 -15.34 -2.94
N LYS A 39 12.11 -14.80 -1.74
CA LYS A 39 13.20 -15.23 -0.85
C LYS A 39 13.05 -16.71 -0.44
N TYR A 40 11.84 -17.11 -0.07
CA TYR A 40 11.54 -18.52 0.25
C TYR A 40 11.87 -19.46 -0.92
N LYS A 41 11.42 -19.13 -2.12
CA LYS A 41 11.73 -19.94 -3.32
C LYS A 41 13.22 -20.03 -3.61
N GLU A 42 13.93 -18.92 -3.43
CA GLU A 42 15.38 -18.88 -3.65
C GLU A 42 16.13 -19.78 -2.65
N GLU A 43 15.73 -19.76 -1.39
CA GLU A 43 16.37 -20.54 -0.33
C GLU A 43 16.03 -22.05 -0.40
N THR A 44 14.77 -22.37 -0.64
CA THR A 44 14.29 -23.76 -0.52
C THR A 44 14.23 -24.52 -1.83
N LYS A 45 14.21 -23.80 -2.96
CA LYS A 45 13.93 -24.34 -4.31
C LYS A 45 12.60 -25.10 -4.40
N ASP A 46 11.65 -24.75 -3.49
CA ASP A 46 10.30 -25.32 -3.49
C ASP A 46 9.51 -24.80 -4.71
N GLU A 47 8.99 -25.71 -5.52
CA GLU A 47 8.20 -25.42 -6.72
C GLU A 47 6.69 -25.63 -6.50
N THR A 48 6.27 -25.85 -5.26
CA THR A 48 4.85 -26.01 -4.93
C THR A 48 4.04 -24.79 -5.37
N PRO A 49 2.92 -24.96 -6.10
CA PRO A 49 2.04 -23.87 -6.45
C PRO A 49 1.58 -23.11 -5.20
N THR A 50 1.78 -21.79 -5.21
CA THR A 50 1.53 -20.95 -4.05
C THR A 50 0.51 -19.87 -4.38
N VAL A 51 -0.40 -19.60 -3.45
CA VAL A 51 -1.38 -18.53 -3.51
C VAL A 51 -1.02 -17.47 -2.47
N ILE A 52 -0.88 -16.23 -2.91
CA ILE A 52 -0.67 -15.08 -2.02
C ILE A 52 -2.02 -14.40 -1.78
N ALA A 53 -2.44 -14.33 -0.51
CA ALA A 53 -3.66 -13.61 -0.14
C ALA A 53 -3.42 -12.10 -0.17
N SER A 54 -4.13 -11.39 -1.06
CA SER A 54 -4.14 -9.93 -1.12
C SER A 54 -5.27 -9.41 -0.23
N THR A 55 -4.92 -8.75 0.86
CA THR A 55 -5.86 -8.34 1.92
C THR A 55 -6.13 -6.84 1.96
N ALA A 56 -5.47 -6.05 1.12
CA ALA A 56 -5.65 -4.62 1.02
C ALA A 56 -5.79 -4.18 -0.44
N SER A 57 -6.20 -2.92 -0.63
CA SER A 57 -6.33 -2.31 -1.95
C SER A 57 -5.18 -1.33 -2.20
N PRO A 58 -4.62 -1.26 -3.42
CA PRO A 58 -3.65 -0.24 -3.81
C PRO A 58 -4.16 1.19 -3.56
N PHE A 59 -5.45 1.44 -3.69
CA PHE A 59 -6.08 2.74 -3.44
C PHE A 59 -5.96 3.23 -1.99
N LYS A 60 -5.75 2.32 -1.04
CA LYS A 60 -5.50 2.68 0.36
C LYS A 60 -4.12 3.29 0.58
N PHE A 61 -3.19 2.98 -0.29
CA PHE A 61 -1.79 3.39 -0.23
C PHE A 61 -1.33 4.00 -1.55
N ALA A 62 -2.20 4.80 -2.18
CA ALA A 62 -2.00 5.29 -3.54
C ALA A 62 -0.64 5.96 -3.74
N LYS A 63 -0.18 6.79 -2.80
CA LYS A 63 1.12 7.46 -2.88
C LYS A 63 2.28 6.47 -2.91
N SER A 64 2.32 5.53 -1.97
CA SER A 64 3.40 4.53 -1.91
C SER A 64 3.42 3.64 -3.16
N VAL A 65 2.26 3.21 -3.63
CA VAL A 65 2.15 2.37 -4.83
C VAL A 65 2.55 3.12 -6.09
N MET A 66 2.02 4.34 -6.28
CA MET A 66 2.32 5.15 -7.46
C MET A 66 3.78 5.58 -7.52
N SER A 67 4.36 6.00 -6.38
CA SER A 67 5.77 6.36 -6.30
C SER A 67 6.71 5.17 -6.54
N ALA A 68 6.28 3.96 -6.21
CA ALA A 68 7.03 2.75 -6.53
C ALA A 68 6.99 2.43 -8.03
N ILE A 69 5.87 2.70 -8.71
CA ILE A 69 5.75 2.52 -10.17
C ILE A 69 6.56 3.56 -10.92
N ASP A 70 6.44 4.84 -10.54
CA ASP A 70 7.18 5.95 -11.13
C ASP A 70 7.51 7.00 -10.06
N PRO A 71 8.79 7.27 -9.79
CA PRO A 71 9.24 8.28 -8.82
C PRO A 71 8.68 9.70 -9.06
N ALA A 72 8.27 10.02 -10.28
CA ALA A 72 7.64 11.31 -10.61
C ALA A 72 6.35 11.58 -9.81
N TYR A 73 5.73 10.54 -9.27
CA TYR A 73 4.51 10.65 -8.44
C TYR A 73 4.77 10.92 -6.96
N ALA A 74 6.02 10.95 -6.49
CA ALA A 74 6.35 11.10 -5.07
C ALA A 74 5.82 12.40 -4.44
N ASP A 75 5.76 13.48 -5.20
CA ASP A 75 5.32 14.81 -4.73
C ASP A 75 3.88 15.17 -5.15
N VAL A 76 3.14 14.21 -5.72
CA VAL A 76 1.75 14.41 -6.14
C VAL A 76 0.80 14.19 -4.96
N ASP A 77 -0.29 14.96 -4.92
CA ASP A 77 -1.35 14.83 -3.91
C ASP A 77 -2.05 13.45 -3.99
N ASP A 78 -2.35 12.87 -2.82
CA ASP A 78 -2.91 11.52 -2.71
C ASP A 78 -4.22 11.34 -3.49
N PHE A 79 -5.12 12.34 -3.49
CA PHE A 79 -6.39 12.24 -4.21
C PHE A 79 -6.21 12.37 -5.72
N ALA A 80 -5.22 13.17 -6.17
CA ALA A 80 -4.88 13.23 -7.60
C ALA A 80 -4.27 11.90 -8.09
N LEU A 81 -3.52 11.21 -7.22
CA LEU A 81 -2.97 9.89 -7.52
C LEU A 81 -4.03 8.79 -7.65
N ILE A 82 -5.18 8.91 -6.96
CA ILE A 82 -6.26 7.93 -7.03
C ILE A 82 -6.81 7.81 -8.45
N ASP A 83 -7.04 8.92 -9.14
CA ASP A 83 -7.54 8.90 -10.51
C ASP A 83 -6.52 8.28 -11.46
N LYS A 84 -5.25 8.64 -11.27
CA LYS A 84 -4.16 8.07 -12.07
C LYS A 84 -3.96 6.58 -11.81
N LEU A 85 -4.07 6.15 -10.55
CA LEU A 85 -4.01 4.74 -10.17
C LEU A 85 -5.16 3.93 -10.81
N SER A 86 -6.37 4.49 -10.84
CA SER A 86 -7.52 3.89 -11.54
C SER A 86 -7.23 3.72 -13.04
N GLU A 87 -6.66 4.74 -13.68
CA GLU A 87 -6.30 4.70 -15.10
C GLU A 87 -5.29 3.57 -15.41
N ILE A 88 -4.17 3.52 -14.67
CA ILE A 88 -3.10 2.55 -14.95
C ILE A 88 -3.46 1.13 -14.53
N SER A 89 -4.19 0.96 -13.42
CA SER A 89 -4.61 -0.36 -12.93
C SER A 89 -5.83 -0.92 -13.68
N ARG A 90 -6.58 -0.06 -14.37
CA ARG A 90 -7.87 -0.37 -15.00
C ARG A 90 -8.92 -0.88 -14.02
N VAL A 91 -8.80 -0.47 -12.76
CA VAL A 91 -9.72 -0.80 -11.68
C VAL A 91 -10.49 0.47 -11.29
N GLU A 92 -11.81 0.36 -11.16
CA GLU A 92 -12.64 1.47 -10.71
C GLU A 92 -12.25 1.90 -9.29
N VAL A 93 -12.32 3.22 -9.03
CA VAL A 93 -12.07 3.75 -7.70
C VAL A 93 -13.10 3.16 -6.72
N PRO A 94 -12.68 2.55 -5.60
CA PRO A 94 -13.62 2.00 -4.64
C PRO A 94 -14.54 3.08 -4.06
N LYS A 95 -15.83 2.76 -3.93
CA LYS A 95 -16.85 3.69 -3.44
C LYS A 95 -16.46 4.38 -2.13
N ALA A 96 -15.88 3.65 -1.18
CA ALA A 96 -15.41 4.21 0.09
C ALA A 96 -14.33 5.30 -0.08
N VAL A 97 -13.49 5.18 -1.11
CA VAL A 97 -12.45 6.18 -1.44
C VAL A 97 -13.08 7.43 -2.03
N GLU A 98 -14.06 7.27 -2.93
CA GLU A 98 -14.84 8.39 -3.48
C GLU A 98 -15.62 9.15 -2.39
N GLU A 99 -16.23 8.43 -1.46
CA GLU A 99 -16.95 9.04 -0.32
C GLU A 99 -16.02 9.86 0.57
N ILE A 100 -14.80 9.37 0.85
CA ILE A 100 -13.80 10.09 1.67
C ILE A 100 -13.31 11.36 0.95
N ARG A 101 -13.15 11.33 -0.37
CA ARG A 101 -12.66 12.48 -1.16
C ARG A 101 -13.50 13.74 -0.95
N SER A 102 -14.81 13.59 -0.77
CA SER A 102 -15.76 14.69 -0.57
C SER A 102 -16.26 14.83 0.88
N ALA A 103 -15.83 13.97 1.79
CA ALA A 103 -16.30 13.96 3.16
C ALA A 103 -15.76 15.16 3.96
N PRO A 104 -16.58 15.76 4.85
CA PRO A 104 -16.10 16.81 5.72
C PRO A 104 -15.12 16.26 6.77
N VAL A 105 -14.02 16.96 6.99
CA VAL A 105 -13.08 16.65 8.09
C VAL A 105 -13.77 16.90 9.43
N ARG A 106 -14.19 15.83 10.11
CA ARG A 106 -14.94 15.88 11.37
C ARG A 106 -14.04 16.07 12.59
N HIS A 107 -12.86 15.48 12.58
CA HIS A 107 -11.88 15.52 13.67
C HIS A 107 -10.67 16.32 13.22
N LYS A 108 -10.43 17.46 13.89
CA LYS A 108 -9.36 18.41 13.54
C LYS A 108 -8.21 18.40 14.55
N MET A 109 -8.27 17.51 15.53
CA MET A 109 -7.24 17.44 16.56
C MET A 109 -5.99 16.77 15.98
N ILE A 110 -4.86 17.44 16.17
CA ILE A 110 -3.53 16.94 15.85
C ILE A 110 -2.71 17.01 17.14
N CYS A 111 -1.92 16.00 17.43
CA CYS A 111 -1.02 15.97 18.57
C CYS A 111 0.29 15.27 18.18
N ALA A 112 1.35 15.56 18.93
CA ALA A 112 2.58 14.79 18.86
C ALA A 112 2.38 13.38 19.45
N VAL A 113 3.27 12.45 19.10
CA VAL A 113 3.19 11.04 19.53
C VAL A 113 3.19 10.95 21.07
N GLU A 114 4.01 11.75 21.73
CA GLU A 114 4.16 11.81 23.19
C GLU A 114 2.89 12.32 23.90
N GLU A 115 2.08 13.11 23.22
CA GLU A 115 0.83 13.68 23.73
C GLU A 115 -0.36 12.72 23.60
N MET A 116 -0.26 11.69 22.75
CA MET A 116 -1.37 10.76 22.48
C MET A 116 -2.00 10.17 23.74
N PRO A 117 -1.26 9.72 24.77
CA PRO A 117 -1.87 9.18 25.98
C PRO A 117 -2.74 10.21 26.73
N GLN A 118 -2.35 11.48 26.73
CA GLN A 118 -3.10 12.54 27.37
C GLN A 118 -4.36 12.93 26.57
N VAL A 119 -4.24 12.96 25.24
CA VAL A 119 -5.38 13.19 24.35
C VAL A 119 -6.46 12.12 24.56
N VAL A 120 -6.08 10.84 24.59
CA VAL A 120 -7.01 9.73 24.87
C VAL A 120 -7.68 9.89 26.24
N ARG A 121 -6.93 10.21 27.29
CA ARG A 121 -7.51 10.45 28.63
C ARG A 121 -8.50 11.61 28.64
N ASN A 122 -8.22 12.67 27.90
CA ASN A 122 -9.12 13.83 27.82
C ASN A 122 -10.39 13.51 27.04
N PHE A 123 -10.30 12.66 26.02
CA PHE A 123 -11.44 12.22 25.24
C PHE A 123 -12.40 11.30 26.00
N LEU A 124 -11.90 10.57 27.01
CA LEU A 124 -12.68 9.64 27.81
C LEU A 124 -13.32 10.27 29.05
N LYS A 125 -13.11 11.55 29.32
CA LYS A 125 -13.77 12.33 30.41
C LYS A 125 -15.08 12.93 29.93
#